data_07ad8d5c9c424ea21832e672f2b03f0f
#
_entry.id   07ad8d5c9c424ea21832e672f2b03f0f
#
_cell.length_a   1.000
_cell.length_b   1.000
_cell.length_c   1.000
_cell.angle_alpha   90.00
_cell.angle_beta   90.00
_cell.angle_gamma   90.00
#
_symmetry.space_group_name_H-M   'P 1'
#
loop_
_entity.id
_entity.type
_entity.pdbx_description
1 polymer ?
#
loop_
_entity_poly.entity_id
_entity_poly.type
_entity_poly.pdbx_seq_one_letter_code
_entity_poly.pdbx_strand_id
1 'polypeptide(L)'
;GLPDVTGLKNEILVLDDQLEEFESKMCIVGVKLKPVKIAPHKPEQLAAAAGEDTAAIYYAQMRKPSALSFEETIEAAKTANLPLVVNADAQLPPRESLWKYTQAGAAAAIFAGGRALCGPSGSAIVVGQKWLTDAILSIAPPKHSIASVANIGREEIVGLYAALEEYMAGDDYAAKIERVERIIREERHRIEGEGYFLCRRSY
;
A
#
# COMPACT_ATOMS: atom_id res chain seq x y z
N GLY A 1 -15.31 21.04 0.58
CA GLY A 1 -14.92 19.64 0.80
C GLY A 1 -14.25 19.05 -0.44
N LEU A 2 -13.58 17.90 -0.28
CA LEU A 2 -12.85 17.25 -1.37
C LEU A 2 -13.65 17.16 -2.65
N PRO A 3 -13.08 17.43 -3.83
CA PRO A 3 -11.65 17.68 -4.08
C PRO A 3 -11.18 19.12 -3.83
N ASP A 4 -12.05 20.01 -3.32
CA ASP A 4 -11.62 21.33 -2.91
C ASP A 4 -10.86 21.25 -1.58
N VAL A 5 -9.57 21.53 -1.64
CA VAL A 5 -8.63 21.49 -0.52
C VAL A 5 -8.24 22.88 0.00
N THR A 6 -9.00 23.92 -0.38
CA THR A 6 -8.75 25.29 0.05
C THR A 6 -8.74 25.39 1.58
N GLY A 7 -7.66 25.90 2.16
CA GLY A 7 -7.48 26.02 3.60
C GLY A 7 -7.12 24.71 4.33
N LEU A 8 -6.87 23.62 3.60
CA LEU A 8 -6.41 22.36 4.15
C LEU A 8 -4.95 22.12 3.78
N LYS A 9 -4.23 21.38 4.62
CA LYS A 9 -2.94 20.80 4.23
C LYS A 9 -3.20 19.82 3.10
N ASN A 10 -2.57 20.02 1.97
CA ASN A 10 -2.86 19.26 0.74
C ASN A 10 -1.64 18.71 0.01
N GLU A 11 -0.46 18.87 0.61
CA GLU A 11 0.79 18.38 0.05
C GLU A 11 1.16 17.04 0.70
N ILE A 12 1.55 16.07 -0.11
CA ILE A 12 2.07 14.77 0.33
C ILE A 12 3.50 14.64 -0.18
N LEU A 13 4.46 14.47 0.73
CA LEU A 13 5.85 14.19 0.38
C LEU A 13 5.97 12.74 -0.09
N VAL A 14 6.70 12.56 -1.17
CA VAL A 14 7.01 11.24 -1.74
C VAL A 14 8.48 11.25 -2.17
N LEU A 15 9.17 10.12 -2.01
CA LEU A 15 10.51 9.99 -2.55
C LEU A 15 10.47 9.99 -4.09
N ASP A 16 11.32 10.79 -4.72
CA ASP A 16 11.35 10.94 -6.19
C ASP A 16 11.54 9.59 -6.91
N ASP A 17 12.33 8.69 -6.33
CA ASP A 17 12.60 7.36 -6.86
C ASP A 17 11.45 6.34 -6.63
N GLN A 18 10.41 6.73 -5.88
CA GLN A 18 9.20 5.94 -5.62
C GLN A 18 7.99 6.47 -6.37
N LEU A 19 8.11 7.61 -7.05
CA LEU A 19 7.01 8.18 -7.80
C LEU A 19 6.85 7.44 -9.13
N GLU A 20 5.75 6.72 -9.26
CA GLU A 20 5.34 6.04 -10.48
C GLU A 20 3.99 6.58 -10.97
N GLU A 21 3.52 6.13 -12.12
CA GLU A 21 2.23 6.57 -12.68
C GLU A 21 1.05 6.29 -11.74
N PHE A 22 1.15 5.24 -10.93
CA PHE A 22 0.10 4.87 -9.98
C PHE A 22 -0.13 5.95 -8.92
N GLU A 23 0.94 6.51 -8.37
CA GLU A 23 0.87 7.51 -7.29
C GLU A 23 0.19 8.80 -7.75
N SER A 24 0.29 9.15 -9.03
CA SER A 24 -0.37 10.33 -9.61
C SER A 24 -1.89 10.32 -9.42
N LYS A 25 -2.50 9.12 -9.28
CA LYS A 25 -3.94 8.96 -9.04
C LYS A 25 -4.39 9.54 -7.71
N MET A 26 -3.51 9.69 -6.74
CA MET A 26 -3.82 10.35 -5.47
C MET A 26 -4.23 11.81 -5.67
N CYS A 27 -3.78 12.46 -6.75
CA CYS A 27 -4.14 13.84 -7.05
C CYS A 27 -5.63 14.05 -7.38
N ILE A 28 -6.38 12.98 -7.68
CA ILE A 28 -7.82 13.04 -7.97
C ILE A 28 -8.62 13.66 -6.82
N VAL A 29 -8.16 13.45 -5.58
CA VAL A 29 -8.81 14.00 -4.39
C VAL A 29 -8.37 15.43 -4.04
N GLY A 30 -7.61 16.08 -4.92
CA GLY A 30 -7.15 17.47 -4.75
C GLY A 30 -5.81 17.62 -4.05
N VAL A 31 -5.17 16.54 -3.62
CA VAL A 31 -3.82 16.62 -3.02
C VAL A 31 -2.75 16.82 -4.09
N LYS A 32 -1.63 17.39 -3.68
CA LYS A 32 -0.44 17.59 -4.50
C LYS A 32 0.65 16.63 -4.03
N LEU A 33 1.19 15.86 -4.94
CA LEU A 33 2.40 15.10 -4.66
C LEU A 33 3.61 16.01 -4.82
N LYS A 34 4.48 16.01 -3.80
CA LYS A 34 5.76 16.71 -3.81
C LYS A 34 6.88 15.70 -3.83
N PRO A 35 7.43 15.39 -5.01
CA PRO A 35 8.61 14.53 -5.12
C PRO A 35 9.80 15.19 -4.44
N VAL A 36 10.48 14.45 -3.58
CA VAL A 36 11.69 14.93 -2.90
C VAL A 36 12.86 14.06 -3.36
N LYS A 37 13.79 14.70 -4.06
CA LYS A 37 15.05 14.06 -4.45
C LYS A 37 16.00 14.08 -3.27
N ILE A 38 16.37 12.90 -2.82
CA ILE A 38 17.16 12.70 -1.59
C ILE A 38 18.44 11.94 -1.92
N ALA A 39 19.54 12.35 -1.31
CA ALA A 39 20.75 11.56 -1.34
C ALA A 39 20.56 10.28 -0.49
N PRO A 40 21.15 9.15 -0.88
CA PRO A 40 21.02 7.90 -0.15
C PRO A 40 21.37 8.07 1.34
N HIS A 41 20.54 7.48 2.20
CA HIS A 41 20.70 7.49 3.66
C HIS A 41 20.73 8.91 4.29
N LYS A 42 19.89 9.83 3.75
CA LYS A 42 19.77 11.21 4.26
C LYS A 42 18.34 11.57 4.66
N PRO A 43 17.77 10.93 5.73
CA PRO A 43 16.40 11.17 6.16
C PRO A 43 16.13 12.62 6.57
N GLU A 44 17.14 13.36 7.01
CA GLU A 44 17.02 14.79 7.35
C GLU A 44 16.61 15.64 6.15
N GLN A 45 16.93 15.26 4.91
CA GLN A 45 16.52 15.98 3.71
C GLN A 45 15.01 15.83 3.47
N LEU A 46 14.44 14.64 3.76
CA LEU A 46 12.99 14.43 3.67
C LEU A 46 12.25 15.24 4.74
N ALA A 47 12.75 15.23 5.97
CA ALA A 47 12.17 16.02 7.06
C ALA A 47 12.22 17.53 6.76
N ALA A 48 13.33 18.02 6.22
CA ALA A 48 13.49 19.42 5.85
C ALA A 48 12.61 19.88 4.67
N ALA A 49 12.14 18.94 3.84
CA ALA A 49 11.23 19.24 2.73
C ALA A 49 9.78 19.53 3.20
N ALA A 50 9.45 19.21 4.46
CA ALA A 50 8.14 19.50 5.03
C ALA A 50 7.87 21.00 5.13
N GLY A 51 6.67 21.43 4.75
CA GLY A 51 6.19 22.79 4.81
C GLY A 51 4.84 22.90 5.54
N GLU A 52 4.31 24.11 5.60
CA GLU A 52 3.03 24.38 6.28
C GLU A 52 1.86 23.62 5.64
N ASP A 53 1.90 23.44 4.32
CA ASP A 53 0.89 22.72 3.54
C ASP A 53 1.07 21.21 3.55
N THR A 54 2.16 20.70 4.14
CA THR A 54 2.44 19.27 4.15
C THR A 54 1.52 18.53 5.11
N ALA A 55 0.73 17.58 4.57
CA ALA A 55 -0.23 16.77 5.30
C ALA A 55 0.36 15.45 5.80
N ALA A 56 1.18 14.80 4.97
CA ALA A 56 1.71 13.47 5.25
C ALA A 56 2.96 13.16 4.42
N ILE A 57 3.64 12.10 4.80
CA ILE A 57 4.63 11.42 3.97
C ILE A 57 4.01 10.11 3.47
N TYR A 58 4.17 9.84 2.18
CA TYR A 58 3.82 8.55 1.58
C TYR A 58 5.09 7.78 1.23
N TYR A 59 5.13 6.52 1.57
CA TYR A 59 6.23 5.61 1.29
C TYR A 59 5.73 4.35 0.60
N ALA A 60 6.24 4.06 -0.59
CA ALA A 60 5.99 2.81 -1.28
C ALA A 60 7.08 1.79 -0.93
N GLN A 61 6.70 0.72 -0.23
CA GLN A 61 7.63 -0.38 0.05
C GLN A 61 7.85 -1.19 -1.22
N MET A 62 8.77 -0.75 -2.04
CA MET A 62 9.10 -1.37 -3.32
C MET A 62 10.09 -2.54 -3.15
N ARG A 63 10.18 -3.39 -4.18
CA ARG A 63 11.21 -4.45 -4.24
C ARG A 63 12.59 -3.91 -4.66
N LYS A 64 12.61 -2.77 -5.37
CA LYS A 64 13.85 -2.09 -5.74
C LYS A 64 14.38 -1.24 -4.58
N PRO A 65 15.68 -1.07 -4.44
CA PRO A 65 16.24 -0.13 -3.48
C PRO A 65 15.72 1.29 -3.72
N SER A 66 15.45 2.01 -2.64
CA SER A 66 15.11 3.43 -2.64
C SER A 66 16.21 4.22 -1.92
N ALA A 67 16.24 5.52 -2.09
CA ALA A 67 17.19 6.42 -1.43
C ALA A 67 17.12 6.32 0.11
N LEU A 68 15.93 6.05 0.66
CA LEU A 68 15.72 5.77 2.07
C LEU A 68 15.09 4.41 2.28
N SER A 69 15.50 3.72 3.33
CA SER A 69 14.80 2.56 3.88
C SER A 69 13.49 3.00 4.56
N PHE A 70 12.65 2.02 4.90
CA PHE A 70 11.46 2.27 5.69
C PHE A 70 11.81 2.88 7.08
N GLU A 71 12.83 2.34 7.72
CA GLU A 71 13.30 2.79 9.05
C GLU A 71 13.80 4.24 9.01
N GLU A 72 14.55 4.61 7.99
CA GLU A 72 15.02 5.99 7.78
C GLU A 72 13.84 6.93 7.46
N THR A 73 12.85 6.45 6.73
CA THR A 73 11.65 7.23 6.41
C THR A 73 10.78 7.47 7.66
N ILE A 74 10.68 6.49 8.56
CA ILE A 74 10.02 6.66 9.88
C ILE A 74 10.74 7.72 10.72
N GLU A 75 12.07 7.73 10.72
CA GLU A 75 12.86 8.73 11.42
C GLU A 75 12.58 10.14 10.87
N ALA A 76 12.58 10.30 9.56
CA ALA A 76 12.23 11.56 8.90
C ALA A 76 10.80 12.01 9.25
N ALA A 77 9.84 11.10 9.25
CA ALA A 77 8.45 11.39 9.59
C ALA A 77 8.30 11.87 11.06
N LYS A 78 8.99 11.20 11.99
CA LYS A 78 9.03 11.60 13.40
C LYS A 78 9.66 12.99 13.58
N THR A 79 10.78 13.25 12.90
CA THR A 79 11.49 14.54 12.96
C THR A 79 10.62 15.67 12.41
N ALA A 80 9.90 15.43 11.31
CA ALA A 80 8.98 16.40 10.71
C ALA A 80 7.62 16.50 11.45
N ASN A 81 7.36 15.63 12.41
CA ASN A 81 6.06 15.49 13.08
C ASN A 81 4.89 15.29 12.09
N LEU A 82 5.12 14.45 11.09
CA LEU A 82 4.14 14.13 10.04
C LEU A 82 3.72 12.66 10.11
N PRO A 83 2.46 12.35 9.80
CA PRO A 83 2.03 10.97 9.64
C PRO A 83 2.70 10.33 8.42
N LEU A 84 3.14 9.07 8.57
CA LEU A 84 3.64 8.24 7.48
C LEU A 84 2.57 7.23 7.07
N VAL A 85 2.22 7.22 5.79
CA VAL A 85 1.37 6.20 5.18
C VAL A 85 2.23 5.32 4.28
N VAL A 86 2.16 4.01 4.52
CA VAL A 86 2.98 3.03 3.79
C VAL A 86 2.13 2.25 2.81
N ASN A 87 2.49 2.26 1.55
CA ASN A 87 2.00 1.29 0.59
C ASN A 87 2.81 0.01 0.71
N ALA A 88 2.22 -0.99 1.34
CA ALA A 88 2.80 -2.32 1.56
C ALA A 88 2.14 -3.39 0.68
N ASP A 89 1.60 -3.00 -0.48
CA ASP A 89 0.79 -3.79 -1.39
C ASP A 89 1.37 -5.20 -1.66
N ALA A 90 2.68 -5.30 -1.85
CA ALA A 90 3.37 -6.54 -2.20
C ALA A 90 4.21 -7.12 -1.03
N GLN A 91 3.93 -6.76 0.21
CA GLN A 91 4.76 -7.11 1.38
C GLN A 91 4.22 -8.29 2.20
N LEU A 92 3.17 -8.93 1.74
CA LEU A 92 2.71 -10.22 2.24
C LEU A 92 3.18 -11.33 1.29
N PRO A 93 3.52 -12.50 1.80
CA PRO A 93 3.88 -12.82 3.17
C PRO A 93 5.22 -12.15 3.58
N PRO A 94 5.65 -12.19 4.85
CA PRO A 94 5.07 -12.96 5.96
C PRO A 94 3.89 -12.23 6.62
N ARG A 95 3.13 -12.99 7.43
CA ARG A 95 1.92 -12.50 8.13
C ARG A 95 2.20 -11.31 9.05
N GLU A 96 3.37 -11.29 9.65
CA GLU A 96 3.85 -10.23 10.55
C GLU A 96 3.93 -8.86 9.86
N SER A 97 4.02 -8.83 8.55
CA SER A 97 4.00 -7.57 7.78
C SER A 97 2.71 -6.78 7.98
N LEU A 98 1.58 -7.44 8.33
CA LEU A 98 0.30 -6.76 8.57
C LEU A 98 0.38 -5.72 9.71
N TRP A 99 1.24 -5.92 10.70
CA TRP A 99 1.39 -4.99 11.84
C TRP A 99 2.79 -4.38 11.96
N LYS A 100 3.78 -4.89 11.25
CA LYS A 100 5.18 -4.42 11.28
C LYS A 100 5.28 -2.89 11.15
N TYR A 101 4.60 -2.33 10.15
CA TYR A 101 4.72 -0.91 9.83
C TYR A 101 4.09 -0.02 10.91
N THR A 102 2.91 -0.38 11.39
CA THR A 102 2.22 0.38 12.44
C THR A 102 2.90 0.25 13.78
N GLN A 103 3.47 -0.92 14.11
CA GLN A 103 4.28 -1.10 15.31
C GLN A 103 5.57 -0.25 15.27
N ALA A 104 6.16 -0.06 14.10
CA ALA A 104 7.32 0.84 13.95
C ALA A 104 6.95 2.32 14.05
N GLY A 105 5.66 2.67 13.95
CA GLY A 105 5.17 4.04 14.12
C GLY A 105 4.54 4.67 12.87
N ALA A 106 4.35 3.91 11.78
CA ALA A 106 3.56 4.40 10.65
C ALA A 106 2.11 4.68 11.07
N ALA A 107 1.52 5.72 10.51
CA ALA A 107 0.12 6.06 10.76
C ALA A 107 -0.82 5.03 10.14
N ALA A 108 -0.47 4.50 8.97
CA ALA A 108 -1.17 3.39 8.35
C ALA A 108 -0.26 2.62 7.37
N ALA A 109 -0.65 1.37 7.11
CA ALA A 109 -0.14 0.54 6.03
C ALA A 109 -1.30 0.00 5.19
N ILE A 110 -1.12 -0.06 3.87
CA ILE A 110 -2.12 -0.49 2.90
C ILE A 110 -1.63 -1.78 2.25
N PHE A 111 -2.51 -2.80 2.23
CA PHE A 111 -2.22 -4.10 1.62
C PHE A 111 -3.30 -4.45 0.59
N ALA A 112 -2.90 -4.92 -0.58
CA ALA A 112 -3.84 -5.38 -1.60
C ALA A 112 -4.55 -6.67 -1.17
N GLY A 113 -5.87 -6.71 -1.32
CA GLY A 113 -6.67 -7.88 -1.01
C GLY A 113 -6.51 -9.02 -2.01
N GLY A 114 -6.31 -8.69 -3.27
CA GLY A 114 -6.23 -9.67 -4.37
C GLY A 114 -4.85 -10.27 -4.61
N ARG A 115 -3.85 -9.99 -3.78
CA ARG A 115 -2.50 -10.57 -3.89
C ARG A 115 -2.35 -11.76 -2.93
N ALA A 116 -1.41 -11.70 -2.00
CA ALA A 116 -1.13 -12.79 -1.06
C ALA A 116 -2.32 -13.16 -0.16
N LEU A 117 -3.23 -12.24 0.10
CA LEU A 117 -4.46 -12.51 0.83
C LEU A 117 -5.44 -13.39 0.03
N CYS A 118 -5.30 -13.46 -1.31
CA CYS A 118 -6.19 -14.21 -2.20
C CYS A 118 -7.67 -13.81 -2.11
N GLY A 119 -7.95 -12.58 -1.71
CA GLY A 119 -9.27 -11.97 -1.72
C GLY A 119 -9.61 -11.33 -3.08
N PRO A 120 -10.70 -10.59 -3.18
CA PRO A 120 -11.09 -9.88 -4.39
C PRO A 120 -10.02 -8.90 -4.87
N SER A 121 -9.75 -8.86 -6.17
CA SER A 121 -8.66 -8.06 -6.76
C SER A 121 -8.85 -6.55 -6.61
N GLY A 122 -10.09 -6.08 -6.52
CA GLY A 122 -10.42 -4.65 -6.32
C GLY A 122 -10.45 -4.22 -4.86
N SER A 123 -10.10 -5.10 -3.92
CA SER A 123 -10.13 -4.80 -2.50
C SER A 123 -8.74 -4.51 -1.91
N ALA A 124 -8.73 -3.78 -0.80
CA ALA A 124 -7.53 -3.54 0.00
C ALA A 124 -7.90 -3.42 1.47
N ILE A 125 -6.95 -3.71 2.35
CA ILE A 125 -7.07 -3.40 3.78
C ILE A 125 -6.13 -2.28 4.16
N VAL A 126 -6.61 -1.40 5.03
CA VAL A 126 -5.83 -0.35 5.68
C VAL A 126 -5.72 -0.69 7.16
N VAL A 127 -4.50 -0.93 7.61
CA VAL A 127 -4.18 -1.15 9.02
C VAL A 127 -3.51 0.10 9.55
N GLY A 128 -4.06 0.74 10.60
CA GLY A 128 -3.51 2.02 11.02
C GLY A 128 -4.03 2.51 12.36
N GLN A 129 -3.56 3.70 12.71
CA GLN A 129 -3.97 4.40 13.93
C GLN A 129 -5.46 4.76 13.84
N LYS A 130 -6.14 4.65 14.98
CA LYS A 130 -7.61 4.81 15.06
C LYS A 130 -8.10 6.14 14.48
N TRP A 131 -7.40 7.24 14.74
CA TRP A 131 -7.80 8.54 14.21
C TRP A 131 -7.85 8.58 12.68
N LEU A 132 -6.89 7.89 12.02
CA LEU A 132 -6.82 7.87 10.55
C LEU A 132 -7.88 6.92 9.97
N THR A 133 -8.05 5.74 10.57
CA THR A 133 -9.10 4.81 10.15
C THR A 133 -10.50 5.38 10.38
N ASP A 134 -10.74 6.09 11.47
CA ASP A 134 -11.99 6.82 11.70
C ASP A 134 -12.21 7.94 10.66
N ALA A 135 -11.16 8.67 10.29
CA ALA A 135 -11.23 9.68 9.23
C ALA A 135 -11.59 9.03 7.88
N ILE A 136 -10.99 7.91 7.52
CA ILE A 136 -11.34 7.15 6.31
C ILE A 136 -12.82 6.72 6.36
N LEU A 137 -13.28 6.14 7.47
CA LEU A 137 -14.67 5.72 7.64
C LEU A 137 -15.64 6.91 7.59
N SER A 138 -15.18 8.10 7.98
CA SER A 138 -16.00 9.32 7.92
C SER A 138 -16.38 9.76 6.51
N ILE A 139 -15.60 9.36 5.51
CA ILE A 139 -15.82 9.65 4.09
C ILE A 139 -16.16 8.41 3.26
N ALA A 140 -16.13 7.22 3.87
CA ALA A 140 -16.44 5.96 3.18
C ALA A 140 -17.95 5.82 2.92
N PRO A 141 -18.35 5.03 1.91
CA PRO A 141 -19.77 4.66 1.72
C PRO A 141 -20.38 4.08 3.01
N PRO A 142 -21.68 4.30 3.27
CA PRO A 142 -22.71 4.87 2.38
C PRO A 142 -22.77 6.40 2.36
N LYS A 143 -21.78 7.11 2.89
CA LYS A 143 -21.79 8.58 2.87
C LYS A 143 -21.54 9.09 1.44
N HIS A 144 -22.32 10.11 1.05
CA HIS A 144 -22.16 10.79 -0.23
C HIS A 144 -20.95 11.72 -0.19
N SER A 145 -19.77 11.16 -0.42
CA SER A 145 -18.50 11.87 -0.43
C SER A 145 -17.68 11.48 -1.66
N ILE A 146 -16.49 12.04 -1.81
CA ILE A 146 -15.58 11.69 -2.92
C ILE A 146 -15.22 10.20 -2.92
N ALA A 147 -15.18 9.56 -1.76
CA ALA A 147 -14.87 8.13 -1.66
C ALA A 147 -15.95 7.22 -2.25
N SER A 148 -17.15 7.74 -2.53
CA SER A 148 -18.22 6.95 -3.17
C SER A 148 -17.89 6.52 -4.61
N VAL A 149 -16.91 7.15 -5.27
CA VAL A 149 -16.44 6.71 -6.60
C VAL A 149 -15.58 5.43 -6.52
N ALA A 150 -15.05 5.12 -5.34
CA ALA A 150 -14.26 3.92 -5.07
C ALA A 150 -15.05 2.95 -4.16
N ASN A 151 -16.36 2.89 -4.35
CA ASN A 151 -17.23 2.02 -3.54
C ASN A 151 -16.92 0.55 -3.85
N ILE A 152 -16.70 -0.22 -2.79
CA ILE A 152 -16.61 -1.69 -2.86
C ILE A 152 -17.95 -2.31 -2.48
N GLY A 153 -18.34 -3.39 -3.16
CA GLY A 153 -19.56 -4.13 -2.90
C GLY A 153 -19.49 -4.96 -1.62
N ARG A 154 -20.63 -5.43 -1.18
CA ARG A 154 -20.70 -6.34 -0.02
C ARG A 154 -19.96 -7.65 -0.28
N GLU A 155 -19.99 -8.10 -1.51
CA GLU A 155 -19.34 -9.33 -1.97
C GLU A 155 -17.81 -9.23 -1.79
N GLU A 156 -17.23 -8.09 -2.13
CA GLU A 156 -15.80 -7.86 -1.95
C GLU A 156 -15.43 -7.74 -0.47
N ILE A 157 -16.28 -7.10 0.34
CA ILE A 157 -16.05 -7.01 1.80
C ILE A 157 -16.07 -8.41 2.42
N VAL A 158 -17.10 -9.20 2.12
CA VAL A 158 -17.22 -10.58 2.67
C VAL A 158 -16.09 -11.46 2.14
N GLY A 159 -15.79 -11.36 0.84
CA GLY A 159 -14.70 -12.12 0.24
C GLY A 159 -13.33 -11.78 0.83
N LEU A 160 -13.06 -10.49 1.07
CA LEU A 160 -11.81 -10.06 1.69
C LEU A 160 -11.73 -10.49 3.16
N TYR A 161 -12.84 -10.41 3.89
CA TYR A 161 -12.91 -10.86 5.27
C TYR A 161 -12.60 -12.35 5.39
N ALA A 162 -13.25 -13.19 4.58
CA ALA A 162 -13.00 -14.63 4.56
C ALA A 162 -11.53 -14.96 4.18
N ALA A 163 -10.99 -14.25 3.19
CA ALA A 163 -9.60 -14.41 2.77
C ALA A 163 -8.62 -14.03 3.89
N LEU A 164 -8.92 -12.97 4.63
CA LEU A 164 -8.11 -12.55 5.77
C LEU A 164 -8.18 -13.55 6.92
N GLU A 165 -9.38 -14.09 7.24
CA GLU A 165 -9.53 -15.15 8.25
C GLU A 165 -8.71 -16.38 7.87
N GLU A 166 -8.79 -16.84 6.62
CA GLU A 166 -8.01 -17.97 6.14
C GLU A 166 -6.50 -17.68 6.20
N TYR A 167 -6.07 -16.48 5.78
CA TYR A 167 -4.68 -16.06 5.84
C TYR A 167 -4.14 -16.02 7.28
N MET A 168 -4.96 -15.56 8.23
CA MET A 168 -4.60 -15.48 9.65
C MET A 168 -4.59 -16.85 10.33
N ALA A 169 -5.48 -17.76 9.92
CA ALA A 169 -5.57 -19.12 10.48
C ALA A 169 -4.54 -20.08 9.88
N GLY A 170 -4.07 -19.81 8.66
CA GLY A 170 -3.16 -20.70 7.94
C GLY A 170 -1.71 -20.50 8.33
N ASP A 171 -1.08 -21.57 8.79
CA ASP A 171 0.39 -21.64 8.98
C ASP A 171 1.13 -21.99 7.67
N ASP A 172 0.40 -22.21 6.56
CA ASP A 172 0.91 -22.96 5.42
C ASP A 172 0.90 -22.20 4.09
N TYR A 173 1.25 -20.91 4.12
CA TYR A 173 1.48 -20.18 2.88
C TYR A 173 2.61 -20.80 2.05
N ALA A 174 3.63 -21.35 2.71
CA ALA A 174 4.75 -22.01 2.04
C ALA A 174 4.28 -23.25 1.28
N ALA A 175 3.43 -24.11 1.86
CA ALA A 175 2.86 -25.26 1.17
C ALA A 175 1.88 -24.87 0.06
N LYS A 176 1.12 -23.77 0.21
CA LYS A 176 0.31 -23.23 -0.89
C LYS A 176 1.18 -22.81 -2.07
N ILE A 177 2.27 -22.12 -1.84
CA ILE A 177 3.24 -21.73 -2.88
C ILE A 177 3.86 -22.95 -3.52
N GLU A 178 4.34 -23.90 -2.74
CA GLU A 178 4.95 -25.14 -3.24
C GLU A 178 3.97 -25.94 -4.11
N ARG A 179 2.70 -26.02 -3.68
CA ARG A 179 1.64 -26.65 -4.47
C ARG A 179 1.42 -25.96 -5.80
N VAL A 180 1.33 -24.61 -5.81
CA VAL A 180 1.16 -23.84 -7.04
C VAL A 180 2.38 -23.99 -7.96
N GLU A 181 3.60 -23.91 -7.42
CA GLU A 181 4.82 -24.11 -8.18
C GLU A 181 4.92 -25.52 -8.78
N ARG A 182 4.45 -26.54 -8.06
CA ARG A 182 4.35 -27.91 -8.55
C ARG A 182 3.39 -28.00 -9.73
N ILE A 183 2.17 -27.46 -9.59
CA ILE A 183 1.16 -27.44 -10.67
C ILE A 183 1.72 -26.72 -11.90
N ILE A 184 2.33 -25.55 -11.73
CA ILE A 184 2.94 -24.80 -12.83
C ILE A 184 4.03 -25.64 -13.51
N ARG A 185 4.84 -26.35 -12.74
CA ARG A 185 5.92 -27.20 -13.25
C ARG A 185 5.39 -28.41 -14.03
N GLU A 186 4.33 -29.05 -13.50
CA GLU A 186 3.69 -30.20 -14.14
C GLU A 186 2.97 -29.82 -15.44
N GLU A 187 2.26 -28.69 -15.44
CA GLU A 187 1.50 -28.21 -16.60
C GLU A 187 2.35 -27.48 -17.63
N ARG A 188 3.52 -26.98 -17.24
CA ARG A 188 4.41 -26.22 -18.13
C ARG A 188 4.76 -26.98 -19.39
N HIS A 189 5.17 -28.24 -19.26
CA HIS A 189 5.54 -29.08 -20.41
C HIS A 189 4.36 -29.36 -21.34
N ARG A 190 3.16 -29.46 -20.77
CA ARG A 190 1.94 -29.65 -21.55
C ARG A 190 1.58 -28.39 -22.34
N ILE A 191 1.62 -27.23 -21.68
CA ILE A 191 1.27 -25.94 -22.29
C ILE A 191 2.32 -25.53 -23.34
N GLU A 192 3.60 -25.70 -23.06
CA GLU A 192 4.68 -25.39 -24.01
C GLU A 192 4.68 -26.35 -25.20
N GLY A 193 4.26 -27.62 -24.99
CA GLY A 193 4.09 -28.60 -26.06
C GLY A 193 2.96 -28.28 -27.04
N GLU A 194 1.98 -27.47 -26.63
CA GLU A 194 0.89 -26.95 -27.47
C GLU A 194 1.20 -25.62 -28.14
N GLY A 195 2.43 -25.10 -28.01
CA GLY A 195 2.88 -23.84 -28.63
C GLY A 195 2.58 -22.57 -27.81
N TYR A 196 2.16 -22.73 -26.56
CA TYR A 196 1.96 -21.60 -25.64
C TYR A 196 3.17 -21.44 -24.72
N PHE A 197 3.51 -20.18 -24.40
CA PHE A 197 4.58 -19.88 -23.44
C PHE A 197 4.00 -19.36 -22.14
N LEU A 198 4.34 -19.97 -21.01
CA LEU A 198 4.05 -19.46 -19.68
C LEU A 198 5.01 -18.29 -19.37
N CYS A 199 4.50 -17.07 -19.44
CA CYS A 199 5.26 -15.90 -19.01
C CYS A 199 5.18 -15.80 -17.48
N ARG A 200 6.31 -15.95 -16.79
CA ARG A 200 6.41 -15.63 -15.37
C ARG A 200 6.38 -14.11 -15.23
N ARG A 201 5.25 -13.52 -14.87
CA ARG A 201 5.27 -12.13 -14.38
C ARG A 201 5.97 -12.14 -13.02
N SER A 202 7.16 -11.57 -12.97
CA SER A 202 7.76 -11.14 -11.71
C SER A 202 6.95 -9.93 -11.22
N TYR A 203 6.11 -10.14 -10.24
CA TYR A 203 5.48 -9.07 -9.48
C TYR A 203 6.41 -8.59 -8.38
#